data_379abb4270541e102e17f0f166cfbba5
#
_entry.id   379abb4270541e102e17f0f166cfbba5
#
_cell.length_a   1.000
_cell.length_b   1.000
_cell.length_c   1.000
_cell.angle_alpha   90.00
_cell.angle_beta   90.00
_cell.angle_gamma   90.00
#
_symmetry.space_group_name_H-M   'P 1'
#
loop_
_entity.id
_entity.type
_entity.pdbx_description
1 polymer ?
#
loop_
_entity_poly.entity_id
_entity_poly.type
_entity_poly.pdbx_seq_one_letter_code
_entity_poly.pdbx_strand_id
1 'polypeptide(L)'
;MGAPNVLDTAALINWPIELLDRGYVVENQRLEVSRVSPERMLFLEAANLIWKSPTIESINQATKICLETGDLDGLSETDLLLLALVIDIKGHLYTDDYRIQNVCSSAGIKWSPVETVGISETWSWELKCGGCGRVTSGRGRTRFARESPGECEDCGSELRFRKI
;
A
#
# COMPACT_ATOMS: atom_id res chain seq x y z
N MET A 1 19.94 15.60 -1.45
CA MET A 1 18.83 15.10 -2.27
C MET A 1 18.19 13.89 -1.60
N GLY A 2 16.86 13.84 -1.56
CA GLY A 2 16.14 12.72 -0.97
C GLY A 2 16.17 11.46 -1.85
N ALA A 3 15.73 10.33 -1.29
CA ALA A 3 15.58 9.10 -2.06
C ALA A 3 14.52 9.27 -3.18
N PRO A 4 14.67 8.56 -4.32
CA PRO A 4 13.69 8.61 -5.39
C PRO A 4 12.31 8.15 -4.91
N ASN A 5 11.26 8.82 -5.34
CA ASN A 5 9.89 8.43 -5.00
C ASN A 5 9.36 7.40 -6.00
N VAL A 6 8.84 6.30 -5.48
CA VAL A 6 8.09 5.32 -6.25
C VAL A 6 6.61 5.49 -5.91
N LEU A 7 5.76 5.59 -6.92
CA LEU A 7 4.35 5.96 -6.76
C LEU A 7 3.44 4.78 -7.10
N ASP A 8 2.60 4.39 -6.15
CA ASP A 8 1.51 3.45 -6.37
C ASP A 8 0.42 4.07 -7.25
N THR A 9 -0.43 3.24 -7.82
CA THR A 9 -1.53 3.65 -8.69
C THR A 9 -2.48 4.64 -7.99
N ALA A 10 -2.71 4.50 -6.69
CA ALA A 10 -3.51 5.45 -5.92
C ALA A 10 -2.95 6.88 -5.98
N ALA A 11 -1.64 7.06 -5.91
CA ALA A 11 -1.00 8.37 -6.06
C ALA A 11 -1.19 8.91 -7.48
N LEU A 12 -1.05 8.06 -8.50
CA LEU A 12 -1.24 8.45 -9.89
C LEU A 12 -2.68 8.93 -10.17
N ILE A 13 -3.65 8.34 -9.50
CA ILE A 13 -5.07 8.69 -9.67
C ILE A 13 -5.43 9.96 -8.89
N ASN A 14 -4.94 10.11 -7.67
CA ASN A 14 -5.46 11.09 -6.70
C ASN A 14 -4.59 12.33 -6.51
N TRP A 15 -3.29 12.25 -6.74
CA TRP A 15 -2.39 13.39 -6.47
C TRP A 15 -2.46 14.48 -7.53
N PRO A 16 -2.23 15.75 -7.12
CA PRO A 16 -1.97 16.81 -8.08
C PRO A 16 -0.76 16.47 -8.96
N ILE A 17 -0.82 16.89 -10.22
CA ILE A 17 0.26 16.62 -11.19
C ILE A 17 1.63 17.10 -10.68
N GLU A 18 1.65 18.21 -9.97
CA GLU A 18 2.89 18.80 -9.42
C GLU A 18 3.60 17.87 -8.44
N LEU A 19 2.85 17.05 -7.69
CA LEU A 19 3.42 16.09 -6.75
C LEU A 19 3.96 14.83 -7.44
N LEU A 20 3.59 14.60 -8.67
CA LEU A 20 4.03 13.43 -9.44
C LEU A 20 5.38 13.63 -10.12
N ASP A 21 5.87 14.87 -10.17
CA ASP A 21 7.10 15.24 -10.87
C ASP A 21 8.29 14.37 -10.44
N ARG A 22 8.94 13.77 -11.43
CA ARG A 22 10.06 12.83 -11.25
C ARG A 22 9.75 11.56 -10.45
N GLY A 23 8.46 11.25 -10.28
CA GLY A 23 8.05 9.99 -9.66
C GLY A 23 8.37 8.79 -10.55
N TYR A 24 8.84 7.71 -9.93
CA TYR A 24 9.11 6.45 -10.60
C TYR A 24 7.88 5.56 -10.60
N VAL A 25 7.56 5.00 -11.74
CA VAL A 25 6.38 4.16 -11.96
C VAL A 25 6.72 2.99 -12.89
N VAL A 26 5.87 1.97 -12.89
CA VAL A 26 6.02 0.81 -13.77
C VAL A 26 4.96 0.83 -14.88
N GLU A 27 5.28 0.25 -16.03
CA GLU A 27 4.41 0.25 -17.21
C GLU A 27 3.02 -0.34 -16.96
N ASN A 28 2.91 -1.36 -16.11
CA ASN A 28 1.64 -1.99 -15.77
C ASN A 28 0.61 -1.00 -15.22
N GLN A 29 1.05 0.08 -14.60
CA GLN A 29 0.16 1.10 -14.03
C GLN A 29 -0.61 1.88 -15.10
N ARG A 30 -0.12 1.97 -16.32
CA ARG A 30 -0.83 2.62 -17.43
C ARG A 30 -2.21 2.00 -17.64
N LEU A 31 -2.25 0.68 -17.66
CA LEU A 31 -3.49 -0.06 -17.86
C LEU A 31 -4.43 0.10 -16.66
N GLU A 32 -3.91 0.05 -15.45
CA GLU A 32 -4.70 0.23 -14.23
C GLU A 32 -5.35 1.62 -14.17
N VAL A 33 -4.58 2.68 -14.44
CA VAL A 33 -5.11 4.04 -14.45
C VAL A 33 -6.12 4.21 -15.59
N SER A 34 -5.84 3.68 -16.78
CA SER A 34 -6.74 3.77 -17.91
C SER A 34 -8.10 3.10 -17.66
N ARG A 35 -8.14 2.04 -16.89
CA ARG A 35 -9.39 1.36 -16.50
C ARG A 35 -10.24 2.21 -15.55
N VAL A 36 -9.60 2.98 -14.68
CA VAL A 36 -10.29 3.86 -13.71
C VAL A 36 -10.67 5.18 -14.35
N SER A 37 -9.74 5.81 -15.07
CA SER A 37 -9.94 7.10 -15.73
C SER A 37 -9.02 7.26 -16.94
N PRO A 38 -9.55 7.04 -18.15
CA PRO A 38 -8.79 7.30 -19.38
C PRO A 38 -8.29 8.75 -19.49
N GLU A 39 -9.09 9.71 -19.00
CA GLU A 39 -8.71 11.13 -18.98
C GLU A 39 -7.49 11.38 -18.11
N ARG A 40 -7.48 10.76 -16.92
CA ARG A 40 -6.35 10.88 -16.00
C ARG A 40 -5.06 10.35 -16.64
N MET A 41 -5.16 9.25 -17.40
CA MET A 41 -4.01 8.70 -18.11
C MET A 41 -3.43 9.68 -19.12
N LEU A 42 -4.26 10.46 -19.81
CA LEU A 42 -3.79 11.53 -20.70
C LEU A 42 -2.97 12.58 -19.97
N PHE A 43 -3.40 12.99 -18.77
CA PHE A 43 -2.64 13.91 -17.92
C PHE A 43 -1.30 13.31 -17.49
N LEU A 44 -1.27 12.02 -17.17
CA LEU A 44 -0.04 11.33 -16.77
C LEU A 44 0.97 11.22 -17.91
N GLU A 45 0.52 11.10 -19.16
CA GLU A 45 1.40 11.12 -20.34
C GLU A 45 2.14 12.47 -20.47
N ALA A 46 1.49 13.55 -20.07
CA ALA A 46 2.10 14.89 -20.09
C ALA A 46 2.94 15.18 -18.83
N ALA A 47 2.80 14.38 -17.78
CA ALA A 47 3.55 14.54 -16.54
C ALA A 47 4.99 14.05 -16.69
N ASN A 48 5.89 14.63 -15.92
CA ASN A 48 7.30 14.25 -15.91
C ASN A 48 7.54 13.02 -15.01
N LEU A 49 6.92 11.89 -15.36
CA LEU A 49 7.11 10.61 -14.69
C LEU A 49 8.25 9.81 -15.31
N ILE A 50 8.93 9.02 -14.50
CA ILE A 50 10.00 8.14 -14.95
C ILE A 50 9.46 6.70 -14.97
N TRP A 51 9.16 6.20 -16.16
CA TRP A 51 8.70 4.84 -16.40
C TRP A 51 9.89 3.91 -16.44
N LYS A 52 10.01 3.03 -15.45
CA LYS A 52 11.17 2.14 -15.31
C LYS A 52 10.76 0.74 -14.92
N SER A 53 11.39 -0.24 -15.59
CA SER A 53 11.24 -1.65 -15.21
C SER A 53 12.31 -2.01 -14.16
N PRO A 54 11.94 -2.73 -13.07
CA PRO A 54 12.93 -3.23 -12.14
C PRO A 54 13.78 -4.35 -12.76
N THR A 55 14.95 -4.58 -12.20
CA THR A 55 15.81 -5.69 -12.60
C THR A 55 15.21 -7.04 -12.18
N ILE A 56 15.61 -8.10 -12.86
CA ILE A 56 15.20 -9.48 -12.50
C ILE A 56 15.66 -9.81 -11.07
N GLU A 57 16.84 -9.40 -10.68
CA GLU A 57 17.37 -9.59 -9.33
C GLU A 57 16.47 -8.95 -8.27
N SER A 58 16.02 -7.72 -8.51
CA SER A 58 15.11 -7.01 -7.62
C SER A 58 13.73 -7.67 -7.57
N ILE A 59 13.23 -8.18 -8.69
CA ILE A 59 11.97 -8.93 -8.73
C ILE A 59 12.08 -10.21 -7.89
N ASN A 60 13.17 -10.95 -8.02
CA ASN A 60 13.41 -12.15 -7.23
C ASN A 60 13.52 -11.84 -5.74
N GLN A 61 14.20 -10.76 -5.38
CA GLN A 61 14.32 -10.31 -4.01
C GLN A 61 12.96 -9.91 -3.42
N ALA A 62 12.17 -9.16 -4.15
CA ALA A 62 10.82 -8.77 -3.75
C ALA A 62 9.93 -10.00 -3.55
N THR A 63 9.97 -10.95 -4.47
CA THR A 63 9.22 -12.21 -4.38
C THR A 63 9.59 -12.98 -3.12
N LYS A 64 10.87 -13.10 -2.82
CA LYS A 64 11.34 -13.77 -1.61
C LYS A 64 10.84 -13.12 -0.35
N ILE A 65 10.90 -11.80 -0.26
CA ILE A 65 10.41 -11.03 0.89
C ILE A 65 8.90 -11.26 1.06
N CYS A 66 8.13 -11.18 -0.03
CA CYS A 66 6.67 -11.38 0.01
C CYS A 66 6.29 -12.81 0.43
N LEU A 67 7.08 -13.81 0.04
CA LEU A 67 6.90 -15.18 0.51
C LEU A 67 7.15 -15.29 2.02
N GLU A 68 8.20 -14.68 2.52
CA GLU A 68 8.57 -14.68 3.94
C GLU A 68 7.50 -13.98 4.82
N THR A 69 6.88 -12.92 4.33
CA THR A 69 5.80 -12.21 5.05
C THR A 69 4.44 -12.88 4.90
N GLY A 70 4.29 -13.80 3.94
CA GLY A 70 3.01 -14.44 3.64
C GLY A 70 2.06 -13.60 2.79
N ASP A 71 2.53 -12.50 2.23
CA ASP A 71 1.67 -11.55 1.49
C ASP A 71 1.63 -11.80 -0.04
N LEU A 72 2.48 -12.69 -0.56
CA LEU A 72 2.64 -12.87 -2.02
C LEU A 72 1.32 -13.14 -2.74
N ASP A 73 0.50 -14.04 -2.22
CA ASP A 73 -0.77 -14.44 -2.86
C ASP A 73 -1.80 -13.32 -2.91
N GLY A 74 -1.66 -12.32 -2.05
CA GLY A 74 -2.56 -11.18 -1.99
C GLY A 74 -2.09 -9.97 -2.81
N LEU A 75 -0.91 -10.04 -3.42
CA LEU A 75 -0.35 -8.95 -4.21
C LEU A 75 -0.55 -9.20 -5.71
N SER A 76 -0.85 -8.13 -6.45
CA SER A 76 -0.89 -8.18 -7.91
C SER A 76 0.51 -8.18 -8.50
N GLU A 77 0.63 -8.48 -9.78
CA GLU A 77 1.89 -8.36 -10.51
C GLU A 77 2.44 -6.93 -10.44
N THR A 78 1.57 -5.94 -10.59
CA THR A 78 1.94 -4.52 -10.47
C THR A 78 2.51 -4.20 -9.10
N ASP A 79 1.88 -4.68 -8.03
CA ASP A 79 2.35 -4.47 -6.65
C ASP A 79 3.75 -5.05 -6.45
N LEU A 80 3.98 -6.24 -6.97
CA LEU A 80 5.28 -6.91 -6.91
C LEU A 80 6.35 -6.12 -7.68
N LEU A 81 6.01 -5.61 -8.86
CA LEU A 81 6.92 -4.78 -9.65
C LEU A 81 7.24 -3.45 -8.97
N LEU A 82 6.28 -2.84 -8.27
CA LEU A 82 6.52 -1.62 -7.48
C LEU A 82 7.47 -1.88 -6.32
N LEU A 83 7.28 -2.98 -5.60
CA LEU A 83 8.20 -3.41 -4.54
C LEU A 83 9.60 -3.68 -5.09
N ALA A 84 9.70 -4.37 -6.22
CA ALA A 84 10.97 -4.62 -6.88
C ALA A 84 11.64 -3.32 -7.32
N LEU A 85 10.88 -2.38 -7.86
CA LEU A 85 11.41 -1.07 -8.30
C LEU A 85 11.97 -0.27 -7.12
N VAL A 86 11.25 -0.20 -6.00
CA VAL A 86 11.72 0.55 -4.83
C VAL A 86 12.98 -0.07 -4.23
N ILE A 87 13.10 -1.38 -4.27
CA ILE A 87 14.33 -2.08 -3.86
C ILE A 87 15.47 -1.74 -4.82
N ASP A 88 15.22 -1.80 -6.12
CA ASP A 88 16.22 -1.59 -7.17
C ASP A 88 16.87 -0.20 -7.10
N ILE A 89 16.05 0.82 -6.92
CA ILE A 89 16.51 2.22 -6.89
C ILE A 89 16.74 2.75 -5.46
N LYS A 90 16.54 1.94 -4.44
CA LYS A 90 16.63 2.33 -3.02
C LYS A 90 15.78 3.56 -2.71
N GLY A 91 14.53 3.50 -3.17
CA GLY A 91 13.60 4.61 -3.12
C GLY A 91 12.71 4.63 -1.90
N HIS A 92 11.74 5.54 -1.95
CA HIS A 92 10.67 5.70 -0.97
C HIS A 92 9.35 5.42 -1.69
N LEU A 93 8.58 4.44 -1.20
CA LEU A 93 7.31 4.03 -1.82
C LEU A 93 6.12 4.73 -1.18
N TYR A 94 5.27 5.33 -2.02
CA TYR A 94 3.98 5.90 -1.60
C TYR A 94 2.86 4.94 -1.98
N THR A 95 2.17 4.40 -0.98
CA THR A 95 1.09 3.43 -1.16
C THR A 95 0.10 3.45 -0.01
N ASP A 96 -1.17 3.21 -0.31
CA ASP A 96 -2.22 2.99 0.69
C ASP A 96 -2.57 1.50 0.87
N ASP A 97 -1.94 0.62 0.10
CA ASP A 97 -2.14 -0.82 0.22
C ASP A 97 -1.42 -1.38 1.46
N TYR A 98 -2.19 -1.96 2.38
CA TYR A 98 -1.67 -2.50 3.65
C TYR A 98 -0.71 -3.67 3.48
N ARG A 99 -0.93 -4.51 2.47
CA ARG A 99 -0.04 -5.64 2.20
C ARG A 99 1.32 -5.14 1.75
N ILE A 100 1.34 -4.15 0.87
CA ILE A 100 2.58 -3.50 0.44
C ILE A 100 3.27 -2.82 1.62
N GLN A 101 2.52 -2.08 2.43
CA GLN A 101 3.04 -1.41 3.63
C GLN A 101 3.65 -2.43 4.62
N ASN A 102 2.98 -3.56 4.82
CA ASN A 102 3.47 -4.63 5.69
C ASN A 102 4.79 -5.22 5.18
N VAL A 103 4.88 -5.49 3.89
CA VAL A 103 6.10 -5.97 3.25
C VAL A 103 7.24 -4.95 3.41
N CYS A 104 6.96 -3.68 3.14
CA CYS A 104 7.94 -2.60 3.30
C CYS A 104 8.46 -2.51 4.73
N SER A 105 7.56 -2.53 5.71
CA SER A 105 7.92 -2.46 7.13
C SER A 105 8.78 -3.65 7.56
N SER A 106 8.44 -4.85 7.09
CA SER A 106 9.21 -6.08 7.38
C SER A 106 10.60 -6.07 6.76
N ALA A 107 10.74 -5.49 5.59
CA ALA A 107 11.99 -5.46 4.83
C ALA A 107 12.86 -4.22 5.06
N GLY A 108 12.39 -3.27 5.89
CA GLY A 108 13.09 -2.01 6.11
C GLY A 108 13.03 -1.06 4.92
N ILE A 109 12.04 -1.22 4.04
CA ILE A 109 11.81 -0.33 2.89
C ILE A 109 11.03 0.89 3.39
N LYS A 110 11.50 2.08 3.05
CA LYS A 110 10.81 3.33 3.40
C LYS A 110 9.52 3.47 2.61
N TRP A 111 8.44 3.77 3.30
CA TRP A 111 7.14 4.00 2.68
C TRP A 111 6.34 5.09 3.39
N SER A 112 5.37 5.65 2.70
CA SER A 112 4.40 6.60 3.25
C SER A 112 3.03 6.38 2.60
N PRO A 113 1.94 6.67 3.30
CA PRO A 113 0.61 6.58 2.72
C PRO A 113 0.36 7.69 1.70
N VAL A 114 -0.49 7.40 0.71
CA VAL A 114 -0.86 8.34 -0.35
C VAL A 114 -1.83 9.41 0.16
N GLU A 115 -2.92 8.99 0.80
CA GLU A 115 -3.99 9.90 1.26
C GLU A 115 -3.60 10.77 2.43
N THR A 116 -2.63 10.34 3.23
CA THR A 116 -2.24 11.02 4.45
C THR A 116 -1.00 11.89 4.32
N VAL A 117 -0.59 12.21 3.10
CA VAL A 117 0.49 13.19 2.89
C VAL A 117 0.06 14.54 3.49
N GLY A 118 0.67 14.90 4.63
CA GLY A 118 0.32 16.10 5.40
C GLY A 118 -0.56 15.88 6.64
N ILE A 119 -1.04 14.64 6.88
CA ILE A 119 -1.77 14.29 8.10
C ILE A 119 -0.86 13.50 9.02
N SER A 120 -0.55 14.04 10.18
CA SER A 120 0.36 13.44 11.17
C SER A 120 -0.35 12.53 12.21
N GLU A 121 -1.61 12.17 11.98
CA GLU A 121 -2.37 11.37 12.93
C GLU A 121 -2.11 9.88 12.76
N THR A 122 -1.62 9.27 13.83
CA THR A 122 -1.55 7.82 13.95
C THR A 122 -2.92 7.28 14.31
N TRP A 123 -3.53 6.51 13.42
CA TRP A 123 -4.80 5.87 13.67
C TRP A 123 -4.62 4.61 14.49
N SER A 124 -5.24 4.57 15.66
CA SER A 124 -5.31 3.37 16.48
C SER A 124 -6.70 2.75 16.38
N TRP A 125 -6.76 1.44 16.33
CA TRP A 125 -7.99 0.67 16.24
C TRP A 125 -8.12 -0.27 17.43
N GLU A 126 -9.34 -0.41 17.93
CA GLU A 126 -9.69 -1.43 18.90
C GLU A 126 -10.83 -2.31 18.38
N LEU A 127 -10.96 -3.50 18.97
CA LEU A 127 -12.06 -4.39 18.69
C LEU A 127 -13.10 -4.25 19.79
N LYS A 128 -14.33 -3.93 19.43
CA LYS A 128 -15.47 -3.84 20.36
C LYS A 128 -16.48 -4.92 20.06
N CYS A 129 -16.91 -5.64 21.11
CA CYS A 129 -18.00 -6.60 20.99
C CYS A 129 -19.34 -5.88 20.85
N GLY A 130 -20.13 -6.25 19.83
CA GLY A 130 -21.47 -5.72 19.61
C GLY A 130 -22.50 -6.16 20.66
N GLY A 131 -22.22 -7.24 21.41
CA GLY A 131 -23.10 -7.79 22.45
C GLY A 131 -22.79 -7.26 23.84
N CYS A 132 -21.64 -7.65 24.41
CA CYS A 132 -21.29 -7.31 25.80
C CYS A 132 -20.52 -6.01 25.95
N GLY A 133 -20.08 -5.38 24.86
CA GLY A 133 -19.31 -4.14 24.87
C GLY A 133 -17.83 -4.29 25.23
N ARG A 134 -17.33 -5.52 25.38
CA ARG A 134 -15.91 -5.77 25.68
C ARG A 134 -15.03 -5.15 24.60
N VAL A 135 -13.98 -4.48 25.05
CA VAL A 135 -12.98 -3.85 24.19
C VAL A 135 -11.67 -4.62 24.29
N THR A 136 -11.09 -4.98 23.15
CA THR A 136 -9.77 -5.62 23.08
C THR A 136 -8.86 -4.85 22.13
N SER A 137 -7.54 -4.98 22.32
CA SER A 137 -6.57 -4.35 21.42
C SER A 137 -6.68 -4.90 20.01
N GLY A 138 -6.78 -4.02 19.02
CA GLY A 138 -6.73 -4.36 17.61
C GLY A 138 -5.33 -4.56 17.05
N ARG A 139 -4.30 -4.63 17.88
CA ARG A 139 -2.92 -4.79 17.46
C ARG A 139 -2.74 -6.03 16.59
N GLY A 140 -2.09 -5.86 15.46
CA GLY A 140 -1.82 -6.94 14.52
C GLY A 140 -2.98 -7.32 13.61
N ARG A 141 -4.13 -6.64 13.72
CA ARG A 141 -5.28 -6.83 12.83
C ARG A 141 -5.52 -5.56 12.04
N THR A 142 -5.64 -5.69 10.73
CA THR A 142 -5.93 -4.55 9.85
C THR A 142 -7.42 -4.47 9.56
N ARG A 143 -7.96 -3.25 9.55
CA ARG A 143 -9.38 -2.96 9.21
C ARG A 143 -9.79 -3.52 7.85
N PHE A 144 -8.85 -3.79 6.99
CA PHE A 144 -9.06 -4.15 5.59
C PHE A 144 -8.95 -5.64 5.30
N ALA A 145 -8.69 -6.46 6.33
CA ALA A 145 -8.91 -7.87 6.16
C ALA A 145 -10.38 -8.09 5.79
N ARG A 146 -10.64 -8.66 4.64
CA ARG A 146 -12.01 -8.97 4.17
C ARG A 146 -12.70 -9.99 5.07
N GLU A 147 -11.98 -10.51 6.03
CA GLU A 147 -12.48 -11.47 7.01
C GLU A 147 -13.02 -10.74 8.23
N SER A 148 -14.09 -11.27 8.78
CA SER A 148 -14.64 -10.83 10.05
C SER A 148 -13.54 -10.85 11.11
N PRO A 149 -13.45 -9.83 12.00
CA PRO A 149 -12.49 -9.84 13.11
C PRO A 149 -12.74 -10.98 14.11
N GLY A 150 -13.80 -11.74 13.94
CA GLY A 150 -14.12 -12.91 14.75
C GLY A 150 -15.25 -12.68 15.74
N GLU A 151 -15.40 -13.61 16.67
CA GLU A 151 -16.41 -13.59 17.70
C GLU A 151 -15.81 -13.28 19.06
N CYS A 152 -16.61 -12.68 19.94
CA CYS A 152 -16.21 -12.38 21.31
C CYS A 152 -16.03 -13.68 22.12
N GLU A 153 -14.91 -13.82 22.80
CA GLU A 153 -14.62 -14.97 23.65
C GLU A 153 -15.57 -15.10 24.85
N ASP A 154 -16.15 -13.98 25.29
CA ASP A 154 -17.03 -13.96 26.47
C ASP A 154 -18.49 -14.25 26.14
N CYS A 155 -19.03 -13.70 25.03
CA CYS A 155 -20.45 -13.81 24.72
C CYS A 155 -20.76 -14.35 23.33
N GLY A 156 -19.77 -14.59 22.49
CA GLY A 156 -19.92 -15.12 21.13
C GLY A 156 -20.48 -14.15 20.09
N SER A 157 -20.71 -12.89 20.46
CA SER A 157 -21.19 -11.88 19.52
C SER A 157 -20.06 -11.40 18.60
N GLU A 158 -20.45 -10.89 17.43
CA GLU A 158 -19.50 -10.40 16.43
C GLU A 158 -18.70 -9.21 16.95
N LEU A 159 -17.38 -9.26 16.73
CA LEU A 159 -16.47 -8.16 17.02
C LEU A 159 -16.48 -7.15 15.86
N ARG A 160 -16.32 -5.88 16.18
CA ARG A 160 -16.24 -4.79 15.20
C ARG A 160 -15.05 -3.90 15.48
N PHE A 161 -14.44 -3.40 14.43
CA PHE A 161 -13.37 -2.41 14.56
C PHE A 161 -13.96 -1.04 14.94
N ARG A 162 -13.36 -0.42 15.94
CA ARG A 162 -13.66 0.95 16.34
C ARG A 162 -12.39 1.78 16.32
N LYS A 163 -12.47 2.96 15.72
CA LYS A 163 -11.38 3.94 15.77
C LYS A 163 -11.31 4.56 17.17
N ILE A 164 -10.11 4.65 17.68
CA ILE A 164 -9.83 5.34 18.94
C ILE A 164 -9.45 6.79 18.66
#